data_fa95f9cd240d7869496f36be80202b18
#
_entry.id   fa95f9cd240d7869496f36be80202b18
#
_cell.length_a   1.000
_cell.length_b   1.000
_cell.length_c   1.000
_cell.angle_alpha   90.00
_cell.angle_beta   90.00
_cell.angle_gamma   90.00
#
_symmetry.space_group_name_H-M   'P 1'
#
loop_
_entity.id
_entity.type
_entity.pdbx_description
1 polymer ?
#
loop_
_entity_poly.entity_id
_entity_poly.type
_entity_poly.pdbx_seq_one_letter_code
_entity_poly.pdbx_strand_id
1 'polypeptide(L)'
;MIKVDNDIIEKCKAGDRTAFRTLVLAYQPMLYSLSLKMLCCDEDAKDALQDTFIKVWQNIASYEGRCSFSTWIYTIASRICIDRLRSARPFMPLAGDEETLRDYVNDTDPHRALESSEWVRIARLLSDKLSAKQRLVFTLCHFEGLEVAEVEQITGMSADKIKKNLYVARQTIRERLKQLGYE
;
A
#
# COMPACT_ATOMS: atom_id res chain seq x y z
N MET A 1 -4.40 -9.62 10.57
CA MET A 1 -5.39 -8.57 10.23
C MET A 1 -6.06 -8.01 11.48
N ILE A 2 -6.27 -6.69 11.54
CA ILE A 2 -7.00 -6.01 12.62
C ILE A 2 -8.46 -6.43 12.57
N LYS A 3 -9.03 -6.86 13.71
CA LYS A 3 -10.47 -7.13 13.83
C LYS A 3 -11.10 -6.03 14.67
N VAL A 4 -11.95 -5.24 14.05
CA VAL A 4 -12.87 -4.33 14.76
C VAL A 4 -14.17 -5.10 15.00
N ASP A 5 -14.79 -4.87 16.16
CA ASP A 5 -16.04 -5.51 16.54
C ASP A 5 -17.15 -5.13 15.53
N ASN A 6 -17.98 -6.11 15.17
CA ASN A 6 -19.12 -5.88 14.29
C ASN A 6 -20.09 -4.82 14.86
N ASP A 7 -20.21 -4.71 16.17
CA ASP A 7 -21.01 -3.66 16.82
C ASP A 7 -20.55 -2.25 16.43
N ILE A 8 -19.23 -2.02 16.35
CA ILE A 8 -18.66 -0.74 15.91
C ILE A 8 -19.03 -0.47 14.44
N ILE A 9 -18.96 -1.48 13.58
CA ILE A 9 -19.33 -1.34 12.17
C ILE A 9 -20.80 -0.99 12.01
N GLU A 10 -21.70 -1.66 12.74
CA GLU A 10 -23.14 -1.37 12.69
C GLU A 10 -23.46 0.04 13.23
N LYS A 11 -22.80 0.50 14.29
CA LYS A 11 -22.91 1.88 14.77
C LYS A 11 -22.43 2.89 13.72
N CYS A 12 -21.34 2.59 13.01
CA CYS A 12 -20.86 3.43 11.91
C CYS A 12 -21.90 3.50 10.76
N LYS A 13 -22.53 2.38 10.42
CA LYS A 13 -23.62 2.35 9.43
C LYS A 13 -24.82 3.20 9.85
N ALA A 14 -25.10 3.27 11.14
CA ALA A 14 -26.13 4.14 11.72
C ALA A 14 -25.71 5.62 11.82
N GLY A 15 -24.49 5.98 11.38
CA GLY A 15 -24.00 7.35 11.37
C GLY A 15 -23.34 7.83 12.66
N ASP A 16 -22.97 6.90 13.57
CA ASP A 16 -22.27 7.24 14.81
C ASP A 16 -20.82 7.66 14.52
N ARG A 17 -20.54 8.94 14.69
CA ARG A 17 -19.21 9.54 14.49
C ARG A 17 -18.19 9.09 15.53
N THR A 18 -18.62 8.74 16.74
CA THR A 18 -17.72 8.25 17.80
C THR A 18 -17.23 6.84 17.49
N ALA A 19 -18.14 5.96 17.04
CA ALA A 19 -17.79 4.63 16.54
C ALA A 19 -16.86 4.74 15.32
N PHE A 20 -17.12 5.67 14.40
CA PHE A 20 -16.24 5.88 13.25
C PHE A 20 -14.84 6.36 13.64
N ARG A 21 -14.72 7.24 14.63
CA ARG A 21 -13.40 7.64 15.17
C ARG A 21 -12.62 6.43 15.68
N THR A 22 -13.26 5.50 16.38
CA THR A 22 -12.63 4.27 16.85
C THR A 22 -12.15 3.41 15.67
N LEU A 23 -12.95 3.30 14.62
CA LEU A 23 -12.58 2.61 13.38
C LEU A 23 -11.37 3.28 12.70
N VAL A 24 -11.37 4.59 12.59
CA VAL A 24 -10.23 5.37 12.03
C VAL A 24 -8.96 5.06 12.81
N LEU A 25 -8.97 5.18 14.13
CA LEU A 25 -7.79 4.93 14.96
C LEU A 25 -7.26 3.49 14.82
N ALA A 26 -8.15 2.51 14.68
CA ALA A 26 -7.76 1.13 14.50
C ALA A 26 -7.08 0.86 13.14
N TYR A 27 -7.59 1.44 12.06
CA TYR A 27 -7.12 1.14 10.70
C TYR A 27 -6.09 2.14 10.15
N GLN A 28 -5.94 3.31 10.74
CA GLN A 28 -5.03 4.36 10.28
C GLN A 28 -3.58 3.89 10.09
N PRO A 29 -2.93 3.17 11.04
CA PRO A 29 -1.53 2.76 10.86
C PRO A 29 -1.36 1.82 9.66
N MET A 30 -2.27 0.87 9.50
CA MET A 30 -2.25 -0.10 8.42
C MET A 30 -2.44 0.56 7.05
N LEU A 31 -3.45 1.44 6.91
CA LEU A 31 -3.76 2.11 5.67
C LEU A 31 -2.70 3.15 5.29
N TYR A 32 -2.12 3.84 6.27
CA TYR A 32 -1.01 4.74 6.05
C TYR A 32 0.22 3.99 5.54
N SER A 33 0.57 2.86 6.18
CA SER A 33 1.67 1.99 5.75
C SER A 33 1.50 1.52 4.30
N LEU A 34 0.30 1.03 3.94
CA LEU A 34 -0.03 0.65 2.57
C LEU A 34 0.17 1.83 1.60
N SER A 35 -0.42 2.99 1.93
CA SER A 35 -0.37 4.17 1.07
C SER A 35 1.06 4.66 0.88
N LEU A 36 1.88 4.68 1.94
CA LEU A 36 3.27 5.10 1.88
C LEU A 36 4.11 4.15 1.00
N LYS A 37 3.94 2.83 1.15
CA LYS A 37 4.62 1.83 0.31
C LYS A 37 4.18 1.91 -1.16
N MET A 38 2.92 2.26 -1.41
CA MET A 38 2.40 2.42 -2.76
C MET A 38 2.85 3.71 -3.44
N LEU A 39 2.80 4.84 -2.74
CA LEU A 39 2.99 6.17 -3.32
C LEU A 39 4.41 6.69 -3.16
N CYS A 40 5.17 6.17 -2.18
CA CYS A 40 6.54 6.60 -1.86
C CYS A 40 6.65 8.13 -1.69
N CYS A 41 5.65 8.72 -1.07
CA CYS A 41 5.56 10.14 -0.73
C CYS A 41 4.66 10.29 0.49
N ASP A 42 5.16 10.92 1.54
CA ASP A 42 4.45 11.06 2.81
C ASP A 42 3.18 11.90 2.67
N GLU A 43 3.25 13.00 1.94
CA GLU A 43 2.11 13.89 1.68
C GLU A 43 1.01 13.15 0.89
N ASP A 44 1.38 12.51 -0.23
CA ASP A 44 0.44 11.71 -1.02
C ASP A 44 -0.16 10.56 -0.23
N ALA A 45 0.62 9.93 0.68
CA ALA A 45 0.14 8.85 1.54
C ALA A 45 -0.88 9.35 2.57
N LYS A 46 -0.65 10.50 3.18
CA LYS A 46 -1.60 11.15 4.11
C LYS A 46 -2.89 11.54 3.40
N ASP A 47 -2.78 12.11 2.22
CA ASP A 47 -3.93 12.47 1.40
C ASP A 47 -4.73 11.23 0.96
N ALA A 48 -4.04 10.16 0.51
CA ALA A 48 -4.70 8.91 0.15
C ALA A 48 -5.40 8.26 1.34
N LEU A 49 -4.81 8.34 2.54
CA LEU A 49 -5.41 7.89 3.79
C LEU A 49 -6.69 8.67 4.11
N GLN A 50 -6.65 9.99 3.99
CA GLN A 50 -7.82 10.86 4.22
C GLN A 50 -8.94 10.53 3.23
N ASP A 51 -8.63 10.46 1.93
CA ASP A 51 -9.59 10.09 0.88
C ASP A 51 -10.19 8.70 1.14
N THR A 52 -9.38 7.76 1.65
CA THR A 52 -9.85 6.42 2.00
C THR A 52 -10.91 6.49 3.09
N PHE A 53 -10.67 7.21 4.18
CA PHE A 53 -11.66 7.31 5.27
C PHE A 53 -12.91 8.09 4.86
N ILE A 54 -12.78 9.10 4.01
CA ILE A 54 -13.94 9.80 3.44
C ILE A 54 -14.80 8.80 2.64
N LYS A 55 -14.18 8.00 1.75
CA LYS A 55 -14.90 6.98 0.97
C LYS A 55 -15.47 5.86 1.83
N VAL A 56 -14.76 5.45 2.89
CA VAL A 56 -15.28 4.48 3.86
C VAL A 56 -16.53 5.02 4.53
N TRP A 57 -16.52 6.25 5.04
CA TRP A 57 -17.66 6.88 5.67
C TRP A 57 -18.87 6.96 4.73
N GLN A 58 -18.63 7.38 3.48
CA GLN A 58 -19.69 7.51 2.47
C GLN A 58 -20.32 6.17 2.06
N ASN A 59 -19.54 5.07 2.14
CA ASN A 59 -19.97 3.78 1.60
C ASN A 59 -20.17 2.70 2.66
N ILE A 60 -19.93 2.97 3.95
CA ILE A 60 -19.98 1.95 5.01
C ILE A 60 -21.35 1.30 5.13
N ALA A 61 -22.44 2.04 4.84
CA ALA A 61 -23.80 1.50 4.81
C ALA A 61 -23.97 0.38 3.78
N SER A 62 -23.16 0.37 2.70
CA SER A 62 -23.18 -0.66 1.66
C SER A 62 -22.31 -1.89 1.98
N TYR A 63 -21.60 -1.88 3.09
CA TYR A 63 -20.82 -3.04 3.50
C TYR A 63 -21.72 -4.17 3.99
N GLU A 64 -21.80 -5.26 3.23
CA GLU A 64 -22.70 -6.40 3.46
C GLU A 64 -22.04 -7.57 4.21
N GLY A 65 -20.74 -7.45 4.59
CA GLY A 65 -20.04 -8.54 5.29
C GLY A 65 -19.65 -9.74 4.41
N ARG A 66 -19.67 -9.61 3.06
CA ARG A 66 -19.28 -10.68 2.13
C ARG A 66 -17.80 -11.05 2.22
N CYS A 67 -16.97 -10.15 2.72
CA CYS A 67 -15.58 -10.35 3.05
C CYS A 67 -15.29 -9.67 4.39
N SER A 68 -14.08 -9.86 4.94
CA SER A 68 -13.69 -9.15 6.16
C SER A 68 -13.73 -7.62 5.93
N PHE A 69 -14.01 -6.86 7.01
CA PHE A 69 -13.98 -5.39 6.91
C PHE A 69 -12.58 -4.89 6.51
N SER A 70 -11.53 -5.56 6.97
CA SER A 70 -10.15 -5.27 6.56
C SER A 70 -9.96 -5.43 5.05
N THR A 71 -10.45 -6.52 4.45
CA THR A 71 -10.40 -6.74 3.00
C THR A 71 -11.16 -5.66 2.24
N TRP A 72 -12.33 -5.28 2.73
CA TRP A 72 -13.15 -4.24 2.11
C TRP A 72 -12.46 -2.87 2.13
N ILE A 73 -11.90 -2.47 3.28
CA ILE A 73 -11.20 -1.19 3.40
C ILE A 73 -9.88 -1.17 2.60
N TYR A 74 -9.16 -2.30 2.53
CA TYR A 74 -7.99 -2.46 1.65
C TYR A 74 -8.35 -2.28 0.18
N THR A 75 -9.53 -2.76 -0.24
CA THR A 75 -10.00 -2.57 -1.63
C THR A 75 -10.17 -1.10 -1.95
N ILE A 76 -10.75 -0.30 -1.03
CA ILE A 76 -10.94 1.14 -1.21
C ILE A 76 -9.57 1.84 -1.29
N ALA A 77 -8.69 1.60 -0.32
CA ALA A 77 -7.37 2.21 -0.27
C ALA A 77 -6.52 1.87 -1.49
N SER A 78 -6.52 0.61 -1.92
CA SER A 78 -5.77 0.14 -3.09
C SER A 78 -6.20 0.84 -4.37
N ARG A 79 -7.50 1.06 -4.56
CA ARG A 79 -8.04 1.79 -5.72
C ARG A 79 -7.57 3.25 -5.72
N ILE A 80 -7.64 3.93 -4.57
CA ILE A 80 -7.16 5.31 -4.43
C ILE A 80 -5.68 5.40 -4.75
N CYS A 81 -4.85 4.51 -4.21
CA CYS A 81 -3.41 4.49 -4.50
C CYS A 81 -3.12 4.24 -5.99
N ILE A 82 -3.83 3.29 -6.64
CA ILE A 82 -3.68 3.03 -8.08
C ILE A 82 -4.03 4.28 -8.90
N ASP A 83 -5.15 4.94 -8.57
CA ASP A 83 -5.60 6.11 -9.31
C ASP A 83 -4.62 7.28 -9.16
N ARG A 84 -4.08 7.50 -7.96
CA ARG A 84 -3.03 8.47 -7.71
C ARG A 84 -1.74 8.15 -8.48
N LEU A 85 -1.30 6.89 -8.50
CA LEU A 85 -0.12 6.47 -9.29
C LEU A 85 -0.30 6.69 -10.80
N ARG A 86 -1.52 6.53 -11.30
CA ARG A 86 -1.82 6.77 -12.73
C ARG A 86 -1.88 8.24 -13.10
N SER A 87 -2.32 9.08 -12.17
CA SER A 87 -2.39 10.54 -12.37
C SER A 87 -1.07 11.25 -12.05
N ALA A 88 -0.17 10.62 -11.30
CA ALA A 88 1.13 11.18 -10.96
C ALA A 88 1.99 11.35 -12.21
N ARG A 89 2.75 12.46 -12.26
CA ARG A 89 3.78 12.68 -13.28
C ARG A 89 4.90 11.63 -13.09
N PRO A 90 5.60 11.23 -14.17
CA PRO A 90 6.76 10.37 -14.06
C PRO A 90 7.77 10.93 -13.06
N PHE A 91 8.25 10.07 -12.17
CA PHE A 91 9.33 10.43 -11.24
C PHE A 91 10.61 10.69 -12.05
N MET A 92 11.21 11.85 -11.86
CA MET A 92 12.58 12.12 -12.31
C MET A 92 13.52 11.96 -11.12
N PRO A 93 14.41 10.94 -11.12
CA PRO A 93 15.43 10.78 -10.08
C PRO A 93 16.31 12.02 -9.99
N LEU A 94 16.60 12.46 -8.78
CA LEU A 94 17.59 13.51 -8.56
C LEU A 94 18.99 12.90 -8.64
N ALA A 95 19.99 13.71 -9.04
CA ALA A 95 21.37 13.32 -8.99
C ALA A 95 21.75 12.96 -7.53
N GLY A 96 22.32 11.77 -7.31
CA GLY A 96 22.65 11.25 -5.98
C GLY A 96 21.65 10.23 -5.40
N ASP A 97 20.47 10.03 -5.99
CA ASP A 97 19.51 9.03 -5.49
C ASP A 97 20.06 7.59 -5.56
N GLU A 98 20.88 7.30 -6.57
CA GLU A 98 21.54 5.97 -6.71
C GLU A 98 22.70 5.78 -5.72
N GLU A 99 23.42 6.84 -5.36
CA GLU A 99 24.48 6.82 -4.37
C GLU A 99 23.90 6.60 -2.96
N THR A 100 22.81 7.30 -2.62
CA THR A 100 22.05 7.10 -1.38
C THR A 100 21.58 5.66 -1.23
N LEU A 101 21.16 5.01 -2.31
CA LEU A 101 20.72 3.61 -2.27
C LEU A 101 21.87 2.67 -1.92
N ARG A 102 23.08 2.89 -2.49
CA ARG A 102 24.27 2.08 -2.21
C ARG A 102 24.68 2.16 -0.75
N ASP A 103 24.71 3.34 -0.19
CA ASP A 103 25.10 3.57 1.21
C ASP A 103 24.10 2.93 2.17
N TYR A 104 22.82 3.00 1.85
CA TYR A 104 21.75 2.49 2.70
C TYR A 104 21.70 0.96 2.81
N VAL A 105 21.92 0.23 1.71
CA VAL A 105 21.88 -1.26 1.72
C VAL A 105 23.04 -1.84 2.52
N ASN A 106 24.14 -1.10 2.66
CA ASN A 106 25.32 -1.56 3.41
C ASN A 106 25.22 -1.40 4.93
N ASP A 107 24.29 -0.59 5.48
CA ASP A 107 24.34 -0.14 6.88
C ASP A 107 23.07 -0.34 7.72
N THR A 108 22.04 -1.08 7.29
CA THR A 108 20.70 -0.92 7.91
C THR A 108 20.07 -2.15 8.56
N ASP A 109 19.63 -1.94 9.83
CA ASP A 109 18.58 -2.70 10.51
C ASP A 109 17.20 -2.39 9.89
N PRO A 110 16.49 -3.38 9.33
CA PRO A 110 15.23 -3.18 8.60
C PRO A 110 14.10 -2.54 9.43
N HIS A 111 14.13 -2.66 10.74
CA HIS A 111 13.09 -2.13 11.64
C HIS A 111 13.19 -0.61 11.89
N ARG A 112 14.37 -0.03 11.82
CA ARG A 112 14.60 1.42 11.95
C ARG A 112 14.32 2.19 10.66
N ALA A 113 14.31 1.51 9.54
CA ALA A 113 14.24 2.08 8.21
C ALA A 113 12.87 2.64 7.81
N LEU A 114 11.77 2.15 8.41
CA LEU A 114 10.40 2.52 8.02
C LEU A 114 10.02 3.98 8.28
N GLU A 115 10.82 4.71 9.06
CA GLU A 115 10.53 6.12 9.43
C GLU A 115 11.44 7.13 8.72
N SER A 116 12.42 6.69 7.93
CA SER A 116 13.36 7.62 7.28
C SER A 116 12.91 8.01 5.88
N SER A 117 13.07 9.29 5.55
CA SER A 117 12.87 9.83 4.19
C SER A 117 13.70 9.07 3.14
N GLU A 118 14.82 8.48 3.53
CA GLU A 118 15.71 7.70 2.69
C GLU A 118 15.08 6.37 2.24
N TRP A 119 14.42 5.64 3.16
CA TRP A 119 13.70 4.42 2.79
C TRP A 119 12.62 4.66 1.75
N VAL A 120 11.89 5.76 1.88
CA VAL A 120 10.87 6.15 0.91
C VAL A 120 11.48 6.41 -0.46
N ARG A 121 12.65 7.07 -0.52
CA ARG A 121 13.39 7.31 -1.76
C ARG A 121 13.85 5.99 -2.39
N ILE A 122 14.40 5.09 -1.60
CA ILE A 122 14.84 3.75 -2.05
C ILE A 122 13.68 2.94 -2.60
N ALA A 123 12.57 2.87 -1.86
CA ALA A 123 11.36 2.17 -2.31
C ALA A 123 10.83 2.76 -3.62
N ARG A 124 10.91 4.08 -3.80
CA ARG A 124 10.54 4.77 -5.03
C ARG A 124 11.44 4.37 -6.20
N LEU A 125 12.76 4.40 -6.01
CA LEU A 125 13.74 4.00 -7.04
C LEU A 125 13.57 2.55 -7.49
N LEU A 126 13.33 1.63 -6.55
CA LEU A 126 13.12 0.21 -6.85
C LEU A 126 11.78 -0.04 -7.54
N SER A 127 10.76 0.74 -7.23
CA SER A 127 9.41 0.54 -7.74
C SER A 127 9.04 1.41 -8.94
N ASP A 128 9.91 2.33 -9.36
CA ASP A 128 9.65 3.29 -10.47
C ASP A 128 9.30 2.58 -11.80
N LYS A 129 9.94 1.46 -12.09
CA LYS A 129 9.68 0.64 -13.29
C LYS A 129 8.47 -0.27 -13.16
N LEU A 130 7.84 -0.37 -11.98
CA LEU A 130 6.68 -1.21 -11.79
C LEU A 130 5.40 -0.49 -12.24
N SER A 131 4.54 -1.19 -12.97
CA SER A 131 3.18 -0.71 -13.17
C SER A 131 2.43 -0.62 -11.84
N ALA A 132 1.41 0.22 -11.74
CA ALA A 132 0.61 0.38 -10.53
C ALA A 132 0.05 -0.96 -10.00
N LYS A 133 -0.33 -1.88 -10.93
CA LYS A 133 -0.82 -3.22 -10.56
C LYS A 133 0.29 -4.13 -10.03
N GLN A 134 1.48 -4.09 -10.63
CA GLN A 134 2.64 -4.85 -10.17
C GLN A 134 3.08 -4.36 -8.78
N ARG A 135 3.14 -3.04 -8.59
CA ARG A 135 3.46 -2.43 -7.29
C ARG A 135 2.44 -2.84 -6.23
N LEU A 136 1.13 -2.77 -6.53
CA LEU A 136 0.09 -3.17 -5.59
C LEU A 136 0.23 -4.64 -5.18
N VAL A 137 0.32 -5.57 -6.14
CA VAL A 137 0.44 -7.00 -5.86
C VAL A 137 1.70 -7.29 -5.04
N PHE A 138 2.82 -6.66 -5.39
CA PHE A 138 4.07 -6.81 -4.66
C PHE A 138 3.94 -6.28 -3.21
N THR A 139 3.34 -5.11 -3.03
CA THR A 139 3.11 -4.52 -1.70
C THR A 139 2.22 -5.42 -0.84
N LEU A 140 1.08 -5.86 -1.36
CA LEU A 140 0.13 -6.69 -0.61
C LEU A 140 0.73 -8.05 -0.21
N CYS A 141 1.44 -8.72 -1.13
CA CYS A 141 2.01 -10.05 -0.85
C CYS A 141 3.28 -9.99 0.01
N HIS A 142 4.19 -9.03 -0.24
CA HIS A 142 5.51 -9.03 0.41
C HIS A 142 5.60 -8.14 1.64
N PHE A 143 4.96 -6.98 1.61
CA PHE A 143 5.04 -6.05 2.73
C PHE A 143 3.88 -6.18 3.70
N GLU A 144 2.68 -6.50 3.21
CA GLU A 144 1.51 -6.73 4.07
C GLU A 144 1.33 -8.21 4.45
N GLY A 145 2.09 -9.13 3.81
CA GLY A 145 2.06 -10.56 4.11
C GLY A 145 0.72 -11.24 3.78
N LEU A 146 -0.04 -10.69 2.84
CA LEU A 146 -1.34 -11.23 2.46
C LEU A 146 -1.21 -12.43 1.53
N GLU A 147 -2.04 -13.44 1.78
CA GLU A 147 -2.15 -14.60 0.91
C GLU A 147 -2.78 -14.26 -0.44
N VAL A 148 -2.46 -15.05 -1.47
CA VAL A 148 -2.97 -14.82 -2.84
C VAL A 148 -4.50 -14.72 -2.86
N ALA A 149 -5.20 -15.55 -2.09
CA ALA A 149 -6.66 -15.53 -1.99
C ALA A 149 -7.22 -14.21 -1.43
N GLU A 150 -6.52 -13.60 -0.47
CA GLU A 150 -6.89 -12.29 0.08
C GLU A 150 -6.64 -11.18 -0.96
N VAL A 151 -5.52 -11.28 -1.68
CA VAL A 151 -5.19 -10.33 -2.75
C VAL A 151 -6.16 -10.44 -3.92
N GLU A 152 -6.69 -11.64 -4.23
CA GLU A 152 -7.79 -11.82 -5.19
C GLU A 152 -9.04 -11.03 -4.77
N GLN A 153 -9.43 -11.13 -3.50
CA GLN A 153 -10.59 -10.41 -2.98
C GLN A 153 -10.40 -8.88 -3.00
N ILE A 154 -9.19 -8.40 -2.66
CA ILE A 154 -8.87 -6.97 -2.64
C ILE A 154 -8.82 -6.38 -4.05
N THR A 155 -8.18 -7.10 -4.98
CA THR A 155 -7.85 -6.54 -6.31
C THR A 155 -8.84 -6.92 -7.40
N GLY A 156 -9.61 -7.98 -7.21
CA GLY A 156 -10.46 -8.59 -8.24
C GLY A 156 -9.68 -9.28 -9.37
N MET A 157 -8.37 -9.47 -9.20
CA MET A 157 -7.52 -10.20 -10.16
C MET A 157 -7.53 -11.69 -9.83
N SER A 158 -7.49 -12.55 -10.86
CA SER A 158 -7.32 -14.00 -10.65
C SER A 158 -5.93 -14.34 -10.11
N ALA A 159 -5.81 -15.47 -9.40
CA ALA A 159 -4.56 -15.97 -8.83
C ALA A 159 -3.41 -16.01 -9.86
N ASP A 160 -3.69 -16.41 -11.09
CA ASP A 160 -2.69 -16.45 -12.16
C ASP A 160 -2.20 -15.06 -12.57
N LYS A 161 -3.10 -14.07 -12.62
CA LYS A 161 -2.73 -12.68 -12.88
C LYS A 161 -1.90 -12.11 -11.73
N ILE A 162 -2.23 -12.44 -10.48
CA ILE A 162 -1.47 -12.04 -9.30
C ILE A 162 -0.06 -12.64 -9.35
N LYS A 163 0.06 -13.96 -9.55
CA LYS A 163 1.35 -14.66 -9.66
C LYS A 163 2.22 -14.08 -10.79
N LYS A 164 1.61 -13.80 -11.96
CA LYS A 164 2.33 -13.20 -13.09
C LYS A 164 2.83 -11.79 -12.77
N ASN A 165 1.98 -10.92 -12.18
CA ASN A 165 2.41 -9.59 -11.77
C ASN A 165 3.51 -9.63 -10.71
N LEU A 166 3.41 -10.57 -9.75
CA LEU A 166 4.40 -10.76 -8.71
C LEU A 166 5.74 -11.24 -9.28
N TYR A 167 5.72 -12.17 -10.23
CA TYR A 167 6.91 -12.63 -10.92
C TYR A 167 7.62 -11.48 -11.66
N VAL A 168 6.87 -10.72 -12.46
CA VAL A 168 7.43 -9.58 -13.20
C VAL A 168 7.98 -8.52 -12.23
N ALA A 169 7.25 -8.19 -11.16
CA ALA A 169 7.72 -7.24 -10.16
C ALA A 169 9.05 -7.66 -9.54
N ARG A 170 9.18 -8.94 -9.14
CA ARG A 170 10.44 -9.48 -8.60
C ARG A 170 11.59 -9.40 -9.58
N GLN A 171 11.35 -9.70 -10.86
CA GLN A 171 12.38 -9.61 -11.89
C GLN A 171 12.83 -8.16 -12.11
N THR A 172 11.89 -7.24 -12.24
CA THR A 172 12.20 -5.81 -12.41
C THR A 172 13.02 -5.25 -11.24
N ILE A 173 12.64 -5.59 -10.00
CA ILE A 173 13.38 -5.16 -8.81
C ILE A 173 14.79 -5.77 -8.80
N ARG A 174 14.91 -7.08 -9.10
CA ARG A 174 16.22 -7.75 -9.18
C ARG A 174 17.15 -7.14 -10.23
N GLU A 175 16.60 -6.86 -11.41
CA GLU A 175 17.36 -6.20 -12.48
C GLU A 175 17.83 -4.80 -12.05
N ARG A 176 16.97 -4.07 -11.35
CA ARG A 176 17.33 -2.74 -10.84
C ARG A 176 18.43 -2.83 -9.77
N LEU A 177 18.34 -3.77 -8.85
CA LEU A 177 19.38 -4.01 -7.84
C LEU A 177 20.71 -4.36 -8.50
N LYS A 178 20.72 -5.25 -9.52
CA LYS A 178 21.96 -5.57 -10.27
C LYS A 178 22.56 -4.35 -10.96
N GLN A 179 21.75 -3.47 -11.56
CA GLN A 179 22.24 -2.22 -12.17
C GLN A 179 22.92 -1.31 -11.14
N LEU A 180 22.51 -1.40 -9.88
CA LEU A 180 23.07 -0.65 -8.76
C LEU A 180 24.27 -1.34 -8.09
N GLY A 181 24.71 -2.53 -8.61
CA GLY A 181 25.86 -3.26 -8.13
C GLY A 181 25.59 -4.27 -7.03
N TYR A 182 24.31 -4.65 -6.83
CA TYR A 182 23.92 -5.71 -5.89
C TYR A 182 23.68 -7.02 -6.66
N GLU A 183 24.38 -8.10 -6.30
CA GLU A 183 24.20 -9.45 -6.84
C GLU A 183 23.10 -10.23 -6.12
#